data_cf05afa90adff79825aadbf339bd44a4
#
_entry.id   cf05afa90adff79825aadbf339bd44a4
#
_cell.length_a   1.000
_cell.length_b   1.000
_cell.length_c   1.000
_cell.angle_alpha   90.00
_cell.angle_beta   90.00
_cell.angle_gamma   90.00
#
_symmetry.space_group_name_H-M   'P 1'
#
loop_
_entity.id
_entity.type
_entity.pdbx_description
1 polymer ?
#
loop_
_entity_poly.entity_id
_entity_poly.type
_entity_poly.pdbx_seq_one_letter_code
_entity_poly.pdbx_strand_id
1 'polypeptide(L)'
;MLSFDGMKSGMGILFGLLLVAIAGGIGWLWTHRQGERQTSLPPPSATIGQTPHGGVTLRPKETPATATRLEAPIPEVSRLVKVATGRDEATARRYMARSEAVWTLGKDLPEEAVAALLAYLRSTEDVLREERVDALKNDLLNVLRAQRRVPPRLSETLIAMFDSQAHGVAMLDYCVQHLGALQEATADAAERARIHACLRRAALVPGASYAGTALIALTHTPGEDDEQRHFVNERVAALVYAEDTHLAARVTAIQIAAEREYTELLPVIRRIAADPSAPITLRAVSIGALGNFRRPEDAALLERLKASGLSPRLSPAIERALPRCKNPSSERL
;
A
#
# COMPACT_ATOMS: atom_id res chain seq x y z
N MET A 1 23.08 11.90 -40.70
CA MET A 1 22.40 12.91 -39.89
C MET A 1 21.01 12.37 -39.63
N LEU A 2 20.83 11.51 -38.62
CA LEU A 2 19.57 10.87 -38.25
C LEU A 2 19.24 11.32 -36.83
N SER A 3 18.09 12.00 -36.71
CA SER A 3 17.58 12.67 -35.53
C SER A 3 17.17 11.68 -34.44
N PHE A 4 17.72 11.88 -33.24
CA PHE A 4 17.41 11.11 -32.00
C PHE A 4 16.43 11.93 -31.13
N ASP A 5 15.15 11.96 -31.52
CA ASP A 5 14.11 12.71 -30.77
C ASP A 5 12.85 11.89 -30.48
N GLY A 6 13.00 10.65 -30.02
CA GLY A 6 11.83 9.79 -29.75
C GLY A 6 11.79 9.08 -28.38
N MET A 7 12.77 9.26 -27.49
CA MET A 7 12.95 8.34 -26.34
C MET A 7 12.76 8.94 -24.95
N LYS A 8 12.24 10.16 -24.82
CA LYS A 8 12.07 10.84 -23.50
C LYS A 8 10.65 10.81 -22.92
N SER A 9 9.65 10.31 -23.67
CA SER A 9 8.25 10.37 -23.23
C SER A 9 7.80 9.15 -22.40
N GLY A 10 8.44 7.99 -22.55
CA GLY A 10 8.00 6.75 -21.90
C GLY A 10 8.41 6.62 -20.41
N MET A 11 9.54 7.20 -20.03
CA MET A 11 10.10 7.02 -18.67
C MET A 11 9.41 7.92 -17.62
N GLY A 12 8.79 9.01 -18.04
CA GLY A 12 8.04 9.90 -17.14
C GLY A 12 6.69 9.33 -16.69
N ILE A 13 6.06 8.50 -17.52
CA ILE A 13 4.75 7.90 -17.23
C ILE A 13 4.89 6.71 -16.28
N LEU A 14 5.97 5.90 -16.40
CA LEU A 14 6.25 4.79 -15.48
C LEU A 14 6.61 5.28 -14.06
N PHE A 15 7.33 6.39 -13.92
CA PHE A 15 7.63 7.00 -12.61
C PHE A 15 6.40 7.63 -11.96
N GLY A 16 5.48 8.19 -12.76
CA GLY A 16 4.20 8.72 -12.28
C GLY A 16 3.27 7.63 -11.75
N LEU A 17 3.24 6.46 -12.39
CA LEU A 17 2.43 5.32 -11.96
C LEU A 17 2.98 4.63 -10.72
N LEU A 18 4.30 4.58 -10.53
CA LEU A 18 4.92 4.05 -9.30
C LEU A 18 4.64 4.96 -8.09
N LEU A 19 4.69 6.29 -8.27
CA LEU A 19 4.33 7.26 -7.21
C LEU A 19 2.82 7.25 -6.89
N VAL A 20 1.97 7.01 -7.89
CA VAL A 20 0.51 6.85 -7.69
C VAL A 20 0.21 5.51 -7.00
N ALA A 21 0.96 4.43 -7.27
CA ALA A 21 0.78 3.15 -6.58
C ALA A 21 1.22 3.23 -5.11
N ILE A 22 2.33 3.91 -4.81
CA ILE A 22 2.79 4.14 -3.43
C ILE A 22 1.84 5.11 -2.71
N ALA A 23 1.43 6.21 -3.35
CA ALA A 23 0.45 7.15 -2.79
C ALA A 23 -0.97 6.56 -2.75
N GLY A 24 -1.35 5.72 -3.70
CA GLY A 24 -2.64 5.03 -3.76
C GLY A 24 -2.77 3.92 -2.72
N GLY A 25 -1.70 3.16 -2.44
CA GLY A 25 -1.67 2.13 -1.39
C GLY A 25 -1.79 2.74 0.01
N ILE A 26 -1.05 3.81 0.27
CA ILE A 26 -1.11 4.56 1.54
C ILE A 26 -2.43 5.33 1.65
N GLY A 27 -2.93 5.92 0.56
CA GLY A 27 -4.22 6.60 0.50
C GLY A 27 -5.40 5.64 0.67
N TRP A 28 -5.32 4.40 0.17
CA TRP A 28 -6.37 3.39 0.33
C TRP A 28 -6.44 2.89 1.79
N LEU A 29 -5.32 2.65 2.45
CA LEU A 29 -5.26 2.33 3.89
C LEU A 29 -5.80 3.49 4.75
N TRP A 30 -5.51 4.74 4.36
CA TRP A 30 -5.94 5.92 5.11
C TRP A 30 -7.43 6.22 4.92
N THR A 31 -7.97 6.10 3.71
CA THR A 31 -9.42 6.30 3.43
C THR A 31 -10.29 5.18 4.00
N HIS A 32 -9.80 3.94 4.06
CA HIS A 32 -10.56 2.85 4.67
C HIS A 32 -10.71 3.03 6.20
N ARG A 33 -9.65 3.51 6.86
CA ARG A 33 -9.66 3.81 8.29
C ARG A 33 -10.53 5.03 8.66
N GLN A 34 -10.69 6.00 7.75
CA GLN A 34 -11.60 7.14 7.93
C GLN A 34 -13.08 6.73 7.76
N GLY A 35 -13.39 5.79 6.88
CA GLY A 35 -14.75 5.28 6.67
C GLY A 35 -15.32 4.57 7.90
N GLU A 36 -14.49 3.86 8.67
CA GLU A 36 -14.95 3.16 9.89
C GLU A 36 -15.18 4.09 11.08
N ARG A 37 -14.60 5.30 11.10
CA ARG A 37 -14.83 6.29 12.17
C ARG A 37 -16.07 7.15 11.99
N GLN A 38 -16.72 7.15 10.81
CA GLN A 38 -17.90 7.98 10.54
C GLN A 38 -19.24 7.27 10.79
N THR A 39 -19.26 6.00 11.19
CA THR A 39 -20.50 5.25 11.42
C THR A 39 -21.05 5.31 12.85
N SER A 40 -20.51 6.16 13.75
CA SER A 40 -20.99 6.32 15.13
C SER A 40 -21.48 7.72 15.45
N LEU A 41 -22.38 8.28 14.64
CA LEU A 41 -23.19 9.43 15.03
C LEU A 41 -24.57 8.95 15.47
N PRO A 42 -25.11 9.41 16.64
CA PRO A 42 -26.44 9.05 17.08
C PRO A 42 -27.48 9.68 16.17
N PRO A 43 -28.66 9.04 15.98
CA PRO A 43 -29.72 9.57 15.13
C PRO A 43 -30.31 10.86 15.72
N PRO A 44 -30.71 11.84 14.89
CA PRO A 44 -31.37 13.06 15.38
C PRO A 44 -32.76 12.75 15.94
N SER A 45 -33.04 13.34 17.09
CA SER A 45 -34.33 13.25 17.80
C SER A 45 -35.46 13.74 16.94
N ALA A 46 -36.48 12.91 16.74
CA ALA A 46 -37.70 13.24 16.05
C ALA A 46 -38.59 14.14 16.91
N THR A 47 -38.96 15.30 16.39
CA THR A 47 -40.00 16.18 16.95
C THR A 47 -41.39 15.74 16.45
N ILE A 48 -42.30 15.52 17.39
CA ILE A 48 -43.67 15.06 17.19
C ILE A 48 -44.51 16.19 16.60
N GLY A 49 -45.20 15.94 15.48
CA GLY A 49 -46.25 16.79 14.95
C GLY A 49 -47.46 15.94 14.47
N GLN A 50 -48.64 16.23 14.98
CA GLN A 50 -49.88 15.46 14.92
C GLN A 50 -50.57 15.41 13.54
N THR A 51 -51.11 14.24 13.21
CA THR A 51 -52.24 13.70 12.42
C THR A 51 -53.21 14.68 11.68
N PRO A 52 -54.16 14.26 10.74
CA PRO A 52 -54.81 12.94 10.65
C PRO A 52 -55.16 12.37 9.22
N HIS A 53 -55.52 11.09 9.21
CA HIS A 53 -56.47 10.37 8.32
C HIS A 53 -56.14 10.11 6.84
N GLY A 54 -56.09 8.81 6.52
CA GLY A 54 -56.19 8.28 5.17
C GLY A 54 -55.59 6.87 5.07
N GLY A 55 -56.40 5.85 5.36
CA GLY A 55 -55.98 4.44 5.24
C GLY A 55 -55.71 4.06 3.77
N VAL A 56 -54.48 3.67 3.49
CA VAL A 56 -54.11 2.91 2.29
C VAL A 56 -53.31 1.73 2.77
N THR A 57 -53.87 0.56 2.60
CA THR A 57 -53.22 -0.74 2.85
C THR A 57 -52.08 -0.91 1.85
N LEU A 58 -50.86 -0.60 2.27
CA LEU A 58 -49.68 -0.89 1.48
C LEU A 58 -49.30 -2.36 1.64
N ARG A 59 -49.50 -3.11 0.55
CA ARG A 59 -48.91 -4.44 0.35
C ARG A 59 -47.41 -4.38 0.69
N PRO A 60 -46.83 -5.36 1.41
CA PRO A 60 -45.38 -5.44 1.62
C PRO A 60 -44.71 -5.52 0.25
N LYS A 61 -43.84 -4.55 -0.04
CA LYS A 61 -42.96 -4.58 -1.20
C LYS A 61 -41.95 -5.70 -0.93
N GLU A 62 -42.08 -6.80 -1.65
CA GLU A 62 -41.11 -7.89 -1.64
C GLU A 62 -39.74 -7.28 -1.91
N THR A 63 -38.85 -7.36 -0.93
CA THR A 63 -37.43 -7.06 -1.07
C THR A 63 -36.88 -7.99 -2.17
N PRO A 64 -36.25 -7.48 -3.23
CA PRO A 64 -35.69 -8.34 -4.24
C PRO A 64 -34.70 -9.28 -3.56
N ALA A 65 -34.96 -10.57 -3.68
CA ALA A 65 -34.10 -11.63 -3.20
C ALA A 65 -32.67 -11.31 -3.63
N THR A 66 -31.76 -11.25 -2.66
CA THR A 66 -30.33 -11.12 -2.86
C THR A 66 -29.94 -12.14 -3.93
N ALA A 67 -29.58 -11.66 -5.11
CA ALA A 67 -29.17 -12.52 -6.22
C ALA A 67 -27.96 -13.33 -5.71
N THR A 68 -28.22 -14.59 -5.39
CA THR A 68 -27.17 -15.56 -5.05
C THR A 68 -26.28 -15.63 -6.27
N ARG A 69 -25.10 -15.01 -6.19
CA ARG A 69 -24.08 -15.06 -7.24
C ARG A 69 -23.72 -16.53 -7.38
N LEU A 70 -24.22 -17.18 -8.45
CA LEU A 70 -23.95 -18.58 -8.76
C LEU A 70 -22.43 -18.80 -8.75
N GLU A 71 -21.98 -19.69 -7.89
CA GLU A 71 -20.58 -20.13 -7.87
C GLU A 71 -20.29 -20.75 -9.26
N ALA A 72 -19.17 -20.29 -9.86
CA ALA A 72 -18.79 -20.82 -11.17
C ALA A 72 -18.58 -22.35 -11.05
N PRO A 73 -19.06 -23.16 -12.00
CA PRO A 73 -18.87 -24.61 -11.97
C PRO A 73 -17.38 -24.95 -11.96
N ILE A 74 -16.99 -25.99 -11.22
CA ILE A 74 -15.59 -26.44 -11.05
C ILE A 74 -14.80 -26.52 -12.39
N PRO A 75 -15.36 -27.01 -13.51
CA PRO A 75 -14.69 -27.00 -14.80
C PRO A 75 -14.32 -25.59 -15.30
N GLU A 76 -15.15 -24.58 -15.01
CA GLU A 76 -14.89 -23.20 -15.39
C GLU A 76 -13.75 -22.61 -14.54
N VAL A 77 -13.70 -22.85 -13.24
CA VAL A 77 -12.59 -22.44 -12.38
C VAL A 77 -11.27 -23.04 -12.86
N SER A 78 -11.26 -24.33 -13.19
CA SER A 78 -10.07 -25.02 -13.72
C SER A 78 -9.58 -24.40 -15.03
N ARG A 79 -10.50 -24.01 -15.93
CA ARG A 79 -10.17 -23.28 -17.17
C ARG A 79 -9.56 -21.91 -16.86
N LEU A 80 -10.19 -21.12 -15.99
CA LEU A 80 -9.69 -19.80 -15.58
C LEU A 80 -8.30 -19.89 -14.96
N VAL A 81 -8.03 -20.88 -14.11
CA VAL A 81 -6.70 -21.12 -13.51
C VAL A 81 -5.65 -21.43 -14.59
N LYS A 82 -5.97 -22.26 -15.60
CA LYS A 82 -5.04 -22.53 -16.72
C LYS A 82 -4.72 -21.26 -17.51
N VAL A 83 -5.72 -20.43 -17.80
CA VAL A 83 -5.52 -19.16 -18.49
C VAL A 83 -4.69 -18.22 -17.61
N ALA A 84 -5.07 -17.99 -16.36
CA ALA A 84 -4.38 -17.08 -15.43
C ALA A 84 -2.90 -17.45 -15.26
N THR A 85 -2.58 -18.74 -15.14
CA THR A 85 -1.22 -19.25 -14.93
C THR A 85 -0.40 -19.40 -16.22
N GLY A 86 -0.98 -19.06 -17.41
CA GLY A 86 -0.30 -19.19 -18.69
C GLY A 86 -0.15 -20.64 -19.20
N ARG A 87 -0.86 -21.60 -18.60
CA ARG A 87 -0.87 -23.01 -19.03
C ARG A 87 -1.80 -23.27 -20.20
N ASP A 88 -2.60 -22.30 -20.61
CA ASP A 88 -3.40 -22.32 -21.81
C ASP A 88 -2.60 -21.68 -22.95
N GLU A 89 -2.13 -22.48 -23.90
CA GLU A 89 -1.23 -22.05 -24.98
C GLU A 89 -1.83 -20.93 -25.85
N ALA A 90 -3.14 -20.94 -26.06
CA ALA A 90 -3.83 -19.95 -26.89
C ALA A 90 -3.82 -18.53 -26.26
N THR A 91 -3.68 -18.45 -24.95
CA THR A 91 -3.74 -17.20 -24.19
C THR A 91 -2.47 -16.89 -23.39
N ALA A 92 -1.50 -17.81 -23.31
CA ALA A 92 -0.29 -17.68 -22.48
C ALA A 92 0.45 -16.34 -22.69
N ARG A 93 0.55 -15.85 -23.94
CA ARG A 93 1.20 -14.57 -24.29
C ARG A 93 0.27 -13.36 -24.21
N ARG A 94 -1.01 -13.53 -23.84
CA ARG A 94 -2.04 -12.48 -23.85
C ARG A 94 -2.28 -11.98 -22.42
N TYR A 95 -1.50 -10.97 -21.99
CA TYR A 95 -1.61 -10.40 -20.65
C TYR A 95 -3.06 -10.07 -20.24
N MET A 96 -3.82 -9.36 -21.10
CA MET A 96 -5.19 -8.98 -20.80
C MET A 96 -6.12 -10.18 -20.56
N ALA A 97 -5.98 -11.26 -21.35
CA ALA A 97 -6.79 -12.47 -21.15
C ALA A 97 -6.46 -13.15 -19.81
N ARG A 98 -5.18 -13.17 -19.43
CA ARG A 98 -4.74 -13.72 -18.15
C ARG A 98 -5.20 -12.87 -16.97
N SER A 99 -5.10 -11.54 -17.07
CA SER A 99 -5.57 -10.61 -16.05
C SER A 99 -7.10 -10.71 -15.87
N GLU A 100 -7.87 -10.77 -16.98
CA GLU A 100 -9.31 -10.98 -16.93
C GLU A 100 -9.67 -12.31 -16.25
N ALA A 101 -8.95 -13.39 -16.56
CA ALA A 101 -9.15 -14.68 -15.90
C ALA A 101 -8.91 -14.58 -14.38
N VAL A 102 -7.85 -13.87 -13.94
CA VAL A 102 -7.58 -13.63 -12.51
C VAL A 102 -8.75 -12.92 -11.84
N TRP A 103 -9.24 -11.83 -12.43
CA TRP A 103 -10.34 -11.03 -11.85
C TRP A 103 -11.70 -11.74 -11.92
N THR A 104 -11.85 -12.75 -12.77
CA THR A 104 -13.05 -13.58 -12.86
C THR A 104 -13.08 -14.69 -11.80
N LEU A 105 -11.93 -15.03 -11.19
CA LEU A 105 -11.87 -16.01 -10.10
C LEU A 105 -12.78 -15.58 -8.92
N GLY A 106 -13.58 -16.51 -8.43
CA GLY A 106 -14.51 -16.28 -7.33
C GLY A 106 -13.82 -16.19 -5.97
N LYS A 107 -14.65 -16.04 -4.92
CA LYS A 107 -14.18 -15.95 -3.51
C LYS A 107 -14.13 -17.31 -2.79
N ASP A 108 -14.53 -18.39 -3.45
CA ASP A 108 -14.54 -19.76 -2.93
C ASP A 108 -13.85 -20.68 -3.94
N LEU A 109 -12.52 -20.61 -3.97
CA LEU A 109 -11.73 -21.43 -4.88
C LEU A 109 -11.54 -22.84 -4.29
N PRO A 110 -11.70 -23.91 -5.11
CA PRO A 110 -11.34 -25.26 -4.72
C PRO A 110 -9.86 -25.38 -4.33
N GLU A 111 -9.53 -26.33 -3.45
CA GLU A 111 -8.17 -26.50 -2.96
C GLU A 111 -7.14 -26.76 -4.06
N GLU A 112 -7.51 -27.52 -5.10
CA GLU A 112 -6.64 -27.77 -6.26
C GLU A 112 -6.36 -26.50 -7.06
N ALA A 113 -7.35 -25.61 -7.19
CA ALA A 113 -7.17 -24.32 -7.82
C ALA A 113 -6.21 -23.43 -7.02
N VAL A 114 -6.41 -23.34 -5.70
CA VAL A 114 -5.51 -22.62 -4.79
C VAL A 114 -4.09 -23.17 -4.89
N ALA A 115 -3.91 -24.49 -4.85
CA ALA A 115 -2.60 -25.13 -4.95
C ALA A 115 -1.89 -24.78 -6.27
N ALA A 116 -2.62 -24.81 -7.40
CA ALA A 116 -2.09 -24.44 -8.71
C ALA A 116 -1.66 -22.97 -8.77
N LEU A 117 -2.45 -22.06 -8.17
CA LEU A 117 -2.15 -20.62 -8.11
C LEU A 117 -0.94 -20.34 -7.22
N LEU A 118 -0.83 -20.98 -6.05
CA LEU A 118 0.33 -20.86 -5.17
C LEU A 118 1.61 -21.40 -5.83
N ALA A 119 1.51 -22.49 -6.60
CA ALA A 119 2.62 -23.02 -7.38
C ALA A 119 3.08 -22.03 -8.46
N TYR A 120 2.13 -21.39 -9.17
CA TYR A 120 2.44 -20.36 -10.16
C TYR A 120 3.11 -19.12 -9.52
N LEU A 121 2.67 -18.66 -8.36
CA LEU A 121 3.30 -17.54 -7.66
C LEU A 121 4.80 -17.80 -7.43
N ARG A 122 5.17 -19.01 -7.03
CA ARG A 122 6.57 -19.40 -6.78
C ARG A 122 7.41 -19.57 -8.03
N SER A 123 6.79 -19.82 -9.18
CA SER A 123 7.52 -19.96 -10.45
C SER A 123 8.16 -18.64 -10.86
N THR A 124 9.40 -18.70 -11.33
CA THR A 124 10.10 -17.58 -11.96
C THR A 124 10.01 -17.61 -13.48
N GLU A 125 9.47 -18.69 -14.03
CA GLU A 125 9.33 -18.87 -15.47
C GLU A 125 7.96 -18.37 -15.96
N ASP A 126 7.99 -17.47 -16.94
CA ASP A 126 6.80 -17.01 -17.66
C ASP A 126 7.20 -16.51 -19.06
N VAL A 127 6.26 -16.52 -19.99
CA VAL A 127 6.45 -16.03 -21.37
C VAL A 127 6.16 -14.54 -21.52
N LEU A 128 5.60 -13.90 -20.48
CA LEU A 128 5.38 -12.46 -20.43
C LEU A 128 6.65 -11.74 -19.97
N ARG A 129 6.69 -10.42 -20.19
CA ARG A 129 7.71 -9.57 -19.59
C ARG A 129 7.54 -9.51 -18.06
N GLU A 130 8.65 -9.37 -17.35
CA GLU A 130 8.71 -9.37 -15.89
C GLU A 130 7.67 -8.42 -15.26
N GLU A 131 7.59 -7.16 -15.72
CA GLU A 131 6.67 -6.19 -15.14
C GLU A 131 5.19 -6.60 -15.28
N ARG A 132 4.84 -7.35 -16.33
CA ARG A 132 3.49 -7.89 -16.53
C ARG A 132 3.25 -9.11 -15.66
N VAL A 133 4.27 -9.94 -15.48
CA VAL A 133 4.21 -11.10 -14.58
C VAL A 133 4.02 -10.64 -13.15
N ASP A 134 4.80 -9.65 -12.71
CA ASP A 134 4.70 -9.08 -11.36
C ASP A 134 3.32 -8.47 -11.10
N ALA A 135 2.79 -7.69 -12.05
CA ALA A 135 1.45 -7.14 -11.95
C ALA A 135 0.38 -8.24 -11.86
N LEU A 136 0.47 -9.28 -12.70
CA LEU A 136 -0.45 -10.40 -12.71
C LEU A 136 -0.40 -11.20 -11.40
N LYS A 137 0.80 -11.44 -10.87
CA LYS A 137 0.99 -12.11 -9.57
C LYS A 137 0.46 -11.28 -8.41
N ASN A 138 0.63 -9.96 -8.46
CA ASN A 138 0.05 -9.05 -7.47
C ASN A 138 -1.48 -9.09 -7.48
N ASP A 139 -2.11 -9.05 -8.68
CA ASP A 139 -3.56 -9.22 -8.81
C ASP A 139 -4.01 -10.57 -8.24
N LEU A 140 -3.26 -11.64 -8.51
CA LEU A 140 -3.53 -12.98 -7.99
C LEU A 140 -3.44 -13.04 -6.46
N LEU A 141 -2.45 -12.37 -5.87
CA LEU A 141 -2.31 -12.23 -4.41
C LEU A 141 -3.51 -11.51 -3.80
N ASN A 142 -4.02 -10.46 -4.48
CA ASN A 142 -5.25 -9.78 -4.06
C ASN A 142 -6.45 -10.72 -4.08
N VAL A 143 -6.60 -11.54 -5.14
CA VAL A 143 -7.68 -12.53 -5.24
C VAL A 143 -7.58 -13.60 -4.14
N LEU A 144 -6.38 -14.12 -3.87
CA LEU A 144 -6.17 -15.13 -2.83
C LEU A 144 -6.41 -14.59 -1.42
N ARG A 145 -6.06 -13.33 -1.15
CA ARG A 145 -6.39 -12.67 0.13
C ARG A 145 -7.88 -12.38 0.28
N ALA A 146 -8.58 -12.12 -0.82
CA ALA A 146 -10.01 -11.84 -0.84
C ALA A 146 -10.89 -13.09 -0.77
N GLN A 147 -10.32 -14.30 -0.68
CA GLN A 147 -11.09 -15.53 -0.49
C GLN A 147 -11.88 -15.46 0.82
N ARG A 148 -13.07 -16.09 0.88
CA ARG A 148 -13.85 -16.20 2.14
C ARG A 148 -13.01 -16.81 3.27
N ARG A 149 -12.16 -17.75 2.92
CA ARG A 149 -11.15 -18.30 3.79
C ARG A 149 -9.79 -18.11 3.13
N VAL A 150 -8.98 -17.23 3.70
CA VAL A 150 -7.60 -17.02 3.20
C VAL A 150 -6.86 -18.36 3.20
N PRO A 151 -6.19 -18.72 2.09
CA PRO A 151 -5.47 -19.98 2.02
C PRO A 151 -4.39 -20.07 3.10
N PRO A 152 -4.37 -21.12 3.96
CA PRO A 152 -3.45 -21.19 5.09
C PRO A 152 -1.97 -21.25 4.69
N ARG A 153 -1.67 -21.66 3.44
CA ARG A 153 -0.30 -21.69 2.90
C ARG A 153 0.13 -20.41 2.18
N LEU A 154 -0.71 -19.36 2.18
CA LEU A 154 -0.40 -18.12 1.45
C LEU A 154 0.78 -17.39 2.08
N SER A 155 0.78 -17.19 3.40
CA SER A 155 1.89 -16.55 4.12
C SER A 155 3.20 -17.32 3.99
N GLU A 156 3.15 -18.65 4.09
CA GLU A 156 4.29 -19.55 3.89
C GLU A 156 4.87 -19.42 2.46
N THR A 157 4.00 -19.34 1.46
CA THR A 157 4.40 -19.14 0.06
C THR A 157 5.09 -17.80 -0.12
N LEU A 158 4.54 -16.71 0.43
CA LEU A 158 5.13 -15.38 0.33
C LEU A 158 6.49 -15.28 1.05
N ILE A 159 6.61 -15.87 2.24
CA ILE A 159 7.88 -15.95 2.97
C ILE A 159 8.93 -16.72 2.14
N ALA A 160 8.56 -17.88 1.58
CA ALA A 160 9.47 -18.65 0.75
C ALA A 160 9.90 -17.91 -0.52
N MET A 161 8.99 -17.15 -1.17
CA MET A 161 9.31 -16.31 -2.32
C MET A 161 10.28 -15.19 -1.93
N PHE A 162 10.05 -14.54 -0.80
CA PHE A 162 10.94 -13.49 -0.29
C PHE A 162 12.33 -14.06 0.06
N ASP A 163 12.39 -15.13 0.80
CA ASP A 163 13.65 -15.75 1.25
C ASP A 163 14.49 -16.31 0.09
N SER A 164 13.86 -16.79 -0.98
CA SER A 164 14.57 -17.30 -2.16
C SER A 164 15.32 -16.23 -2.93
N GLN A 165 14.88 -14.96 -2.84
CA GLN A 165 15.41 -13.82 -3.62
C GLN A 165 15.46 -14.08 -5.15
N ALA A 166 14.68 -15.06 -5.63
CA ALA A 166 14.65 -15.46 -7.03
C ALA A 166 13.75 -14.57 -7.91
N HIS A 167 12.98 -13.68 -7.29
CA HIS A 167 12.08 -12.75 -7.96
C HIS A 167 12.68 -11.34 -8.02
N GLY A 168 12.22 -10.52 -8.98
CA GLY A 168 12.59 -9.11 -9.07
C GLY A 168 12.16 -8.30 -7.83
N VAL A 169 12.81 -7.17 -7.60
CA VAL A 169 12.59 -6.31 -6.42
C VAL A 169 11.14 -5.89 -6.28
N ALA A 170 10.43 -5.64 -7.40
CA ALA A 170 9.01 -5.28 -7.38
C ALA A 170 8.14 -6.41 -6.82
N MET A 171 8.40 -7.66 -7.22
CA MET A 171 7.67 -8.81 -6.69
C MET A 171 7.97 -9.06 -5.21
N LEU A 172 9.23 -8.87 -4.79
CA LEU A 172 9.61 -8.95 -3.37
C LEU A 172 8.90 -7.86 -2.54
N ASP A 173 8.74 -6.66 -3.07
CA ASP A 173 7.98 -5.58 -2.43
C ASP A 173 6.50 -5.96 -2.27
N TYR A 174 5.87 -6.55 -3.31
CA TYR A 174 4.51 -7.09 -3.20
C TYR A 174 4.41 -8.21 -2.15
N CYS A 175 5.40 -9.12 -2.06
CA CYS A 175 5.42 -10.14 -1.01
C CYS A 175 5.38 -9.49 0.39
N VAL A 176 6.22 -8.48 0.64
CA VAL A 176 6.27 -7.76 1.91
C VAL A 176 4.96 -7.03 2.20
N GLN A 177 4.38 -6.35 1.20
CA GLN A 177 3.11 -5.65 1.34
C GLN A 177 1.97 -6.62 1.72
N HIS A 178 1.87 -7.76 1.04
CA HIS A 178 0.85 -8.75 1.33
C HIS A 178 1.07 -9.46 2.67
N LEU A 179 2.32 -9.70 3.06
CA LEU A 179 2.66 -10.22 4.39
C LEU A 179 2.21 -9.26 5.50
N GLY A 180 2.43 -7.95 5.34
CA GLY A 180 1.93 -6.95 6.28
C GLY A 180 0.42 -7.04 6.48
N ALA A 181 -0.35 -7.10 5.39
CA ALA A 181 -1.80 -7.22 5.47
C ALA A 181 -2.27 -8.57 6.06
N LEU A 182 -1.55 -9.67 5.84
CA LEU A 182 -1.82 -10.97 6.47
C LEU A 182 -1.52 -10.94 7.96
N GLN A 183 -0.44 -10.26 8.39
CA GLN A 183 -0.09 -10.10 9.80
C GLN A 183 -1.19 -9.39 10.60
N GLU A 184 -1.82 -8.36 10.02
CA GLU A 184 -2.95 -7.65 10.65
C GLU A 184 -4.19 -8.54 10.75
N ALA A 185 -4.43 -9.38 9.75
CA ALA A 185 -5.66 -10.17 9.62
C ALA A 185 -5.63 -11.51 10.35
N THR A 186 -4.44 -12.12 10.54
CA THR A 186 -4.36 -13.47 11.11
C THR A 186 -4.59 -13.48 12.63
N ALA A 187 -5.42 -14.43 13.08
CA ALA A 187 -5.60 -14.71 14.50
C ALA A 187 -4.55 -15.71 15.03
N ASP A 188 -3.86 -16.45 14.15
CA ASP A 188 -2.84 -17.44 14.52
C ASP A 188 -1.55 -16.73 14.96
N ALA A 189 -1.21 -16.89 16.24
CA ALA A 189 -0.01 -16.28 16.83
C ALA A 189 1.29 -16.82 16.22
N ALA A 190 1.33 -18.11 15.87
CA ALA A 190 2.52 -18.74 15.28
C ALA A 190 2.72 -18.25 13.83
N GLU A 191 1.65 -18.12 13.06
CA GLU A 191 1.71 -17.51 11.72
C GLU A 191 2.15 -16.05 11.80
N ARG A 192 1.55 -15.28 12.71
CA ARG A 192 1.94 -13.87 12.94
C ARG A 192 3.42 -13.73 13.27
N ALA A 193 3.95 -14.58 14.14
CA ALA A 193 5.38 -14.56 14.51
C ALA A 193 6.29 -14.85 13.30
N ARG A 194 5.92 -15.83 12.43
CA ARG A 194 6.69 -16.12 11.20
C ARG A 194 6.68 -14.93 10.23
N ILE A 195 5.51 -14.32 10.01
CA ILE A 195 5.37 -13.14 9.16
C ILE A 195 6.21 -11.99 9.73
N HIS A 196 6.08 -11.72 11.03
CA HIS A 196 6.82 -10.68 11.71
C HIS A 196 8.34 -10.84 11.55
N ALA A 197 8.86 -12.05 11.75
CA ALA A 197 10.28 -12.33 11.54
C ALA A 197 10.73 -12.07 10.09
N CYS A 198 9.90 -12.37 9.10
CA CYS A 198 10.19 -12.06 7.70
C CYS A 198 10.21 -10.55 7.46
N LEU A 199 9.24 -9.80 7.97
CA LEU A 199 9.18 -8.34 7.85
C LEU A 199 10.38 -7.66 8.52
N ARG A 200 10.83 -8.14 9.68
CA ARG A 200 12.06 -7.65 10.32
C ARG A 200 13.30 -7.85 9.42
N ARG A 201 13.44 -9.04 8.79
CA ARG A 201 14.53 -9.26 7.82
C ARG A 201 14.45 -8.31 6.62
N ALA A 202 13.25 -8.10 6.08
CA ALA A 202 13.05 -7.18 4.96
C ALA A 202 13.43 -5.73 5.33
N ALA A 203 13.11 -5.27 6.52
CA ALA A 203 13.45 -3.93 7.03
C ALA A 203 14.97 -3.71 7.20
N LEU A 204 15.77 -4.78 7.23
CA LEU A 204 17.23 -4.72 7.36
C LEU A 204 17.98 -4.50 6.04
N VAL A 205 17.29 -4.44 4.88
CA VAL A 205 17.90 -4.29 3.56
C VAL A 205 17.76 -2.86 3.02
N PRO A 206 18.63 -1.91 3.39
CA PRO A 206 18.44 -0.48 3.11
C PRO A 206 18.46 -0.15 1.61
N GLY A 207 19.17 -0.95 0.81
CA GLY A 207 19.26 -0.77 -0.65
C GLY A 207 18.02 -1.19 -1.43
N ALA A 208 16.97 -1.70 -0.78
CA ALA A 208 15.75 -2.16 -1.43
C ALA A 208 14.51 -1.33 -1.04
N SER A 209 13.57 -1.14 -1.99
CA SER A 209 12.31 -0.42 -1.76
C SER A 209 11.49 -1.05 -0.65
N TYR A 210 11.44 -2.36 -0.61
CA TYR A 210 10.64 -3.13 0.35
C TYR A 210 11.06 -2.95 1.83
N ALA A 211 12.24 -2.37 2.11
CA ALA A 211 12.60 -2.03 3.49
C ALA A 211 11.63 -1.00 4.09
N GLY A 212 11.22 0.00 3.31
CA GLY A 212 10.20 0.97 3.72
C GLY A 212 8.83 0.31 3.91
N THR A 213 8.42 -0.55 2.97
CA THR A 213 7.16 -1.30 3.02
C THR A 213 7.10 -2.20 4.27
N ALA A 214 8.21 -2.87 4.60
CA ALA A 214 8.32 -3.68 5.81
C ALA A 214 8.17 -2.84 7.09
N LEU A 215 8.77 -1.65 7.14
CA LEU A 215 8.62 -0.75 8.28
C LEU A 215 7.17 -0.30 8.46
N ILE A 216 6.45 0.05 7.38
CA ILE A 216 5.01 0.34 7.47
C ILE A 216 4.26 -0.84 8.09
N ALA A 217 4.48 -2.05 7.58
CA ALA A 217 3.83 -3.25 8.11
C ALA A 217 4.14 -3.48 9.60
N LEU A 218 5.40 -3.27 10.01
CA LEU A 218 5.83 -3.41 11.39
C LEU A 218 5.24 -2.33 12.31
N THR A 219 4.98 -1.11 11.82
CA THR A 219 4.31 -0.05 12.61
C THR A 219 2.82 -0.31 12.86
N HIS A 220 2.20 -1.21 12.08
CA HIS A 220 0.79 -1.59 12.22
C HIS A 220 0.60 -2.96 12.89
N THR A 221 1.68 -3.53 13.46
CA THR A 221 1.59 -4.82 14.16
C THR A 221 0.69 -4.73 15.38
N PRO A 222 -0.37 -5.56 15.49
CA PRO A 222 -1.19 -5.60 16.69
C PRO A 222 -0.37 -6.03 17.92
N GLY A 223 -0.50 -5.28 19.03
CA GLY A 223 0.20 -5.60 20.28
C GLY A 223 1.70 -5.29 20.25
N GLU A 224 2.10 -4.23 19.52
CA GLU A 224 3.48 -3.74 19.49
C GLU A 224 4.03 -3.55 20.91
N ASP A 225 5.09 -4.28 21.24
CA ASP A 225 5.83 -4.16 22.51
C ASP A 225 6.97 -3.15 22.40
N ASP A 226 7.68 -2.93 23.52
CA ASP A 226 8.80 -1.98 23.58
C ASP A 226 9.97 -2.38 22.70
N GLU A 227 10.26 -3.69 22.57
CA GLU A 227 11.31 -4.20 21.68
C GLU A 227 11.00 -3.89 20.23
N GLN A 228 9.77 -4.12 19.83
CA GLN A 228 9.31 -3.83 18.46
C GLN A 228 9.38 -2.32 18.15
N ARG A 229 8.90 -1.49 19.07
CA ARG A 229 9.02 -0.02 18.92
C ARG A 229 10.47 0.42 18.80
N HIS A 230 11.34 -0.11 19.65
CA HIS A 230 12.77 0.20 19.60
C HIS A 230 13.39 -0.20 18.27
N PHE A 231 13.12 -1.41 17.79
CA PHE A 231 13.59 -1.88 16.48
C PHE A 231 13.12 -0.96 15.34
N VAL A 232 11.83 -0.59 15.31
CA VAL A 232 11.30 0.30 14.28
C VAL A 232 11.97 1.67 14.34
N ASN A 233 12.13 2.25 15.54
CA ASN A 233 12.78 3.55 15.72
C ASN A 233 14.21 3.55 15.20
N GLU A 234 15.01 2.53 15.57
CA GLU A 234 16.38 2.40 15.09
C GLU A 234 16.45 2.25 13.58
N ARG A 235 15.56 1.45 12.99
CA ARG A 235 15.55 1.24 11.53
C ARG A 235 15.09 2.47 10.77
N VAL A 236 14.06 3.18 11.26
CA VAL A 236 13.63 4.46 10.68
C VAL A 236 14.78 5.46 10.72
N ALA A 237 15.44 5.61 11.85
CA ALA A 237 16.59 6.52 11.98
C ALA A 237 17.72 6.13 11.01
N ALA A 238 18.08 4.85 10.94
CA ALA A 238 19.11 4.36 10.02
C ALA A 238 18.79 4.70 8.55
N LEU A 239 17.54 4.48 8.10
CA LEU A 239 17.13 4.79 6.73
C LEU A 239 17.08 6.30 6.44
N VAL A 240 16.74 7.13 7.43
CA VAL A 240 16.71 8.60 7.27
C VAL A 240 18.12 9.17 7.17
N TYR A 241 19.07 8.67 7.97
CA TYR A 241 20.45 9.18 7.99
C TYR A 241 21.31 8.68 6.81
N ALA A 242 21.15 7.44 6.37
CA ALA A 242 21.98 6.85 5.34
C ALA A 242 21.67 7.42 3.94
N GLU A 243 22.69 7.97 3.27
CA GLU A 243 22.55 8.60 1.95
C GLU A 243 22.41 7.57 0.82
N ASP A 244 22.96 6.38 1.00
CA ASP A 244 22.92 5.23 0.08
C ASP A 244 21.63 4.39 0.19
N THR A 245 20.71 4.79 1.06
CA THR A 245 19.40 4.15 1.21
C THR A 245 18.56 4.31 -0.07
N HIS A 246 17.84 3.24 -0.45
CA HIS A 246 16.90 3.30 -1.56
C HIS A 246 15.90 4.45 -1.36
N LEU A 247 15.73 5.31 -2.40
CA LEU A 247 14.96 6.54 -2.30
C LEU A 247 13.54 6.32 -1.72
N ALA A 248 12.83 5.28 -2.19
CA ALA A 248 11.48 4.99 -1.69
C ALA A 248 11.49 4.59 -0.22
N ALA A 249 12.45 3.78 0.23
CA ALA A 249 12.58 3.40 1.63
C ALA A 249 12.89 4.61 2.53
N ARG A 250 13.75 5.53 2.07
CA ARG A 250 14.08 6.77 2.79
C ARG A 250 12.87 7.71 2.89
N VAL A 251 12.10 7.85 1.80
CA VAL A 251 10.82 8.60 1.78
C VAL A 251 9.86 8.04 2.82
N THR A 252 9.66 6.73 2.82
CA THR A 252 8.78 6.05 3.78
C THR A 252 9.26 6.23 5.23
N ALA A 253 10.57 6.12 5.49
CA ALA A 253 11.12 6.32 6.81
C ALA A 253 10.86 7.75 7.35
N ILE A 254 10.97 8.79 6.50
CA ILE A 254 10.64 10.17 6.87
C ILE A 254 9.13 10.32 7.17
N GLN A 255 8.27 9.63 6.43
CA GLN A 255 6.83 9.63 6.70
C GLN A 255 6.50 8.99 8.05
N ILE A 256 7.06 7.82 8.34
CA ILE A 256 6.90 7.14 9.64
C ILE A 256 7.44 8.02 10.77
N ALA A 257 8.62 8.65 10.60
CA ALA A 257 9.19 9.55 11.60
C ALA A 257 8.25 10.72 11.94
N ALA A 258 7.58 11.27 10.93
CA ALA A 258 6.64 12.38 11.12
C ALA A 258 5.31 11.89 11.74
N GLU A 259 4.81 10.72 11.36
CA GLU A 259 3.58 10.14 11.90
C GLU A 259 3.74 9.74 13.38
N ARG A 260 4.92 9.22 13.74
CA ARG A 260 5.25 8.79 15.10
C ARG A 260 5.92 9.87 15.94
N GLU A 261 6.05 11.08 15.42
CA GLU A 261 6.64 12.25 16.07
C GLU A 261 8.08 12.01 16.58
N TYR A 262 8.94 11.33 15.79
CA TYR A 262 10.36 11.10 16.13
C TYR A 262 11.15 12.41 16.00
N THR A 263 11.04 13.25 17.04
CA THR A 263 11.58 14.63 17.05
C THR A 263 13.10 14.69 16.96
N GLU A 264 13.81 13.64 17.34
CA GLU A 264 15.26 13.49 17.21
C GLU A 264 15.72 13.49 15.75
N LEU A 265 14.83 13.18 14.79
CA LEU A 265 15.13 13.21 13.35
C LEU A 265 14.86 14.57 12.69
N LEU A 266 14.26 15.53 13.41
CA LEU A 266 13.99 16.88 12.89
C LEU A 266 15.22 17.57 12.29
N PRO A 267 16.42 17.54 12.91
CA PRO A 267 17.59 18.22 12.34
C PRO A 267 17.95 17.70 10.93
N VAL A 268 17.92 16.39 10.71
CA VAL A 268 18.24 15.82 9.40
C VAL A 268 17.10 16.07 8.40
N ILE A 269 15.83 16.00 8.81
CA ILE A 269 14.67 16.29 7.95
C ILE A 269 14.69 17.76 7.50
N ARG A 270 15.01 18.72 8.39
CA ARG A 270 15.20 20.14 8.05
C ARG A 270 16.34 20.34 7.04
N ARG A 271 17.46 19.64 7.23
CA ARG A 271 18.58 19.68 6.28
C ARG A 271 18.18 19.18 4.91
N ILE A 272 17.50 18.03 4.80
CA ILE A 272 17.03 17.47 3.52
C ILE A 272 16.03 18.41 2.84
N ALA A 273 15.09 19.01 3.59
CA ALA A 273 14.12 19.95 3.05
C ALA A 273 14.79 21.17 2.43
N ALA A 274 15.88 21.66 3.05
CA ALA A 274 16.62 22.85 2.63
C ALA A 274 17.65 22.58 1.52
N ASP A 275 18.13 21.37 1.37
CA ASP A 275 19.21 21.01 0.45
C ASP A 275 18.74 21.05 -1.01
N PRO A 276 19.23 21.98 -1.86
CA PRO A 276 18.84 22.06 -3.26
C PRO A 276 19.37 20.88 -4.10
N SER A 277 20.39 20.17 -3.63
CA SER A 277 20.98 18.99 -4.30
C SER A 277 20.24 17.70 -4.01
N ALA A 278 19.43 17.66 -2.95
CA ALA A 278 18.65 16.48 -2.60
C ALA A 278 17.55 16.20 -3.66
N PRO A 279 17.22 14.92 -3.91
CA PRO A 279 16.13 14.54 -4.80
C PRO A 279 14.83 15.28 -4.46
N ILE A 280 14.13 15.80 -5.47
CA ILE A 280 12.93 16.63 -5.26
C ILE A 280 11.84 15.90 -4.47
N THR A 281 11.70 14.58 -4.65
CA THR A 281 10.75 13.73 -3.90
C THR A 281 11.12 13.71 -2.41
N LEU A 282 12.42 13.60 -2.11
CA LEU A 282 12.89 13.56 -0.73
C LEU A 282 12.70 14.92 -0.05
N ARG A 283 12.94 16.02 -0.77
CA ARG A 283 12.65 17.38 -0.29
C ARG A 283 11.17 17.58 -0.02
N ALA A 284 10.31 17.16 -0.96
CA ALA A 284 8.86 17.29 -0.83
C ALA A 284 8.32 16.55 0.39
N VAL A 285 8.75 15.29 0.62
CA VAL A 285 8.31 14.53 1.80
C VAL A 285 8.85 15.14 3.09
N SER A 286 10.08 15.64 3.08
CA SER A 286 10.67 16.31 4.26
C SER A 286 9.92 17.59 4.62
N ILE A 287 9.54 18.40 3.62
CA ILE A 287 8.67 19.58 3.83
C ILE A 287 7.31 19.16 4.41
N GLY A 288 6.69 18.11 3.86
CA GLY A 288 5.43 17.56 4.39
C GLY A 288 5.57 17.06 5.83
N ALA A 289 6.67 16.39 6.15
CA ALA A 289 7.00 15.92 7.49
C ALA A 289 7.09 17.06 8.50
N LEU A 290 7.77 18.18 8.15
CA LEU A 290 7.83 19.37 9.00
C LEU A 290 6.42 19.89 9.33
N GLY A 291 5.50 19.89 8.36
CA GLY A 291 4.10 20.24 8.59
C GLY A 291 3.38 19.27 9.54
N ASN A 292 3.73 17.98 9.53
CA ASN A 292 3.14 16.99 10.45
C ASN A 292 3.71 17.10 11.87
N PHE A 293 4.99 17.43 12.04
CA PHE A 293 5.58 17.75 13.34
C PHE A 293 5.01 19.02 13.97
N ARG A 294 4.42 19.93 13.18
CA ARG A 294 3.72 21.15 13.61
C ARG A 294 4.57 22.05 14.55
N ARG A 295 5.87 22.15 14.28
CA ARG A 295 6.76 22.99 15.09
C ARG A 295 6.71 24.44 14.59
N PRO A 296 6.36 25.45 15.44
CA PRO A 296 6.31 26.86 15.03
C PRO A 296 7.65 27.38 14.49
N GLU A 297 8.77 26.89 15.01
CA GLU A 297 10.10 27.25 14.53
C GLU A 297 10.37 26.86 13.09
N ASP A 298 9.66 25.86 12.53
CA ASP A 298 9.80 25.43 11.15
C ASP A 298 9.08 26.35 10.16
N ALA A 299 8.15 27.19 10.64
CA ALA A 299 7.44 28.16 9.77
C ALA A 299 8.42 29.11 9.07
N ALA A 300 9.43 29.62 9.79
CA ALA A 300 10.44 30.52 9.22
C ALA A 300 11.29 29.82 8.13
N LEU A 301 11.62 28.54 8.30
CA LEU A 301 12.30 27.74 7.27
C LEU A 301 11.41 27.61 6.02
N LEU A 302 10.15 27.24 6.20
CA LEU A 302 9.21 27.06 5.08
C LEU A 302 8.94 28.37 4.32
N GLU A 303 8.87 29.51 5.03
CA GLU A 303 8.75 30.84 4.39
C GLU A 303 9.98 31.18 3.54
N ARG A 304 11.21 30.96 4.07
CA ARG A 304 12.44 31.14 3.29
C ARG A 304 12.46 30.25 2.05
N LEU A 305 12.08 28.98 2.20
CA LEU A 305 11.98 28.06 1.07
C LEU A 305 10.97 28.56 0.03
N LYS A 306 9.83 29.09 0.45
CA LYS A 306 8.82 29.68 -0.44
C LYS A 306 9.37 30.91 -1.19
N ALA A 307 10.08 31.78 -0.48
CA ALA A 307 10.64 33.03 -1.05
C ALA A 307 11.83 32.79 -2.00
N SER A 308 12.56 31.69 -1.86
CA SER A 308 13.77 31.39 -2.65
C SER A 308 13.50 30.97 -4.11
N GLY A 309 12.25 31.03 -4.58
CA GLY A 309 11.90 30.65 -5.97
C GLY A 309 12.06 29.16 -6.26
N LEU A 310 11.80 28.32 -5.26
CA LEU A 310 11.86 26.85 -5.38
C LEU A 310 11.07 26.33 -6.57
N SER A 311 11.48 25.15 -7.02
CA SER A 311 10.76 24.41 -8.06
C SER A 311 9.25 24.41 -7.80
N PRO A 312 8.40 24.74 -8.79
CA PRO A 312 6.94 24.70 -8.66
C PRO A 312 6.39 23.38 -8.10
N ARG A 313 7.18 22.29 -8.25
CA ARG A 313 6.83 20.96 -7.70
C ARG A 313 6.87 20.89 -6.17
N LEU A 314 7.54 21.81 -5.47
CA LEU A 314 7.60 21.87 -4.01
C LEU A 314 6.54 22.80 -3.40
N SER A 315 5.98 23.72 -4.18
CA SER A 315 4.97 24.68 -3.70
C SER A 315 3.79 24.01 -3.00
N PRO A 316 3.17 22.92 -3.54
CA PRO A 316 2.05 22.29 -2.86
C PRO A 316 2.38 21.65 -1.50
N ALA A 317 3.63 21.20 -1.32
CA ALA A 317 4.09 20.68 -0.03
C ALA A 317 4.24 21.81 0.99
N ILE A 318 4.83 22.95 0.60
CA ILE A 318 5.00 24.13 1.45
C ILE A 318 3.64 24.73 1.83
N GLU A 319 2.74 24.89 0.87
CA GLU A 319 1.40 25.45 1.09
C GLU A 319 0.58 24.64 2.09
N ARG A 320 0.76 23.33 2.15
CA ARG A 320 0.13 22.45 3.15
C ARG A 320 0.82 22.45 4.48
N ALA A 321 2.17 22.51 4.51
CA ALA A 321 2.96 22.42 5.73
C ALA A 321 2.97 23.73 6.53
N LEU A 322 3.10 24.88 5.86
CA LEU A 322 3.27 26.19 6.50
C LEU A 322 2.11 26.58 7.43
N PRO A 323 0.82 26.45 7.05
CA PRO A 323 -0.29 26.73 7.97
C PRO A 323 -0.28 25.83 9.22
N ARG A 324 0.11 24.56 9.09
CA ARG A 324 0.18 23.61 10.21
C ARG A 324 1.27 23.99 11.22
N CYS A 325 2.41 24.50 10.75
CA CYS A 325 3.45 25.02 11.62
C CYS A 325 3.04 26.33 12.28
N LYS A 326 2.31 27.24 11.59
CA LYS A 326 1.83 28.51 12.17
C LYS A 326 0.73 28.32 13.21
N ASN A 327 -0.13 27.31 13.00
CA ASN A 327 -1.30 27.06 13.85
C ASN A 327 -1.32 25.59 14.32
N PRO A 328 -0.42 25.18 15.22
CA PRO A 328 -0.28 23.77 15.62
C PRO A 328 -1.52 23.18 16.31
N SER A 329 -2.44 24.01 16.80
CA SER A 329 -3.64 23.59 17.53
C SER A 329 -4.88 23.38 16.65
N SER A 330 -4.87 23.78 15.38
CA SER A 330 -6.09 23.91 14.58
C SER A 330 -6.68 22.62 13.99
N GLU A 331 -6.06 21.44 14.14
CA GLU A 331 -6.51 20.20 13.50
C GLU A 331 -6.37 18.93 14.37
N ARG A 332 -6.41 19.06 15.70
CA ARG A 332 -6.45 17.89 16.63
C ARG A 332 -7.88 17.50 17.00
N LEU A 333 -8.86 17.73 16.09
CA LEU A 333 -10.25 17.31 16.28
C LEU A 333 -10.56 16.07 15.43
#